data_3d444d3ef3106d72d27175addaf10598
#
_entry.id   3d444d3ef3106d72d27175addaf10598
#
_cell.length_a   1.000
_cell.length_b   1.000
_cell.length_c   1.000
_cell.angle_alpha   90.00
_cell.angle_beta   90.00
_cell.angle_gamma   90.00
#
_symmetry.space_group_name_H-M   'P 1'
#
loop_
_entity.id
_entity.type
_entity.pdbx_description
1 polymer ?
#
loop_
_entity_poly.entity_id
_entity_poly.type
_entity_poly.pdbx_seq_one_letter_code
_entity_poly.pdbx_strand_id
1 'polypeptide(L)'
;MTDYYEVLGVDRSASDDEIKKAYRKMSRKYHPDIAGPEFEDKFKEVNNAYDVLSDPKKRQMYDAGVDPNDPNAGGMHGGGFGGTGGGPTPRTQPGRDALVSATIDLKTAVFGDTTHVKVNTFGLCQECGGTGCQNGTQPTQCPDCHGQGYAQRVVRTMLGQMMTTAPCERCEGHGTVIEKPCPSCLGHGRVRVTRNVGVAVPAGVANNTRLRLANQGEVGENGGVAGDLYVDIRIKPDDMFTRDDDDLHCWIKVPMSWAVLGHEVEIDTFDGRQTLDIPAGSQPDDTVTLKNLGVTHLDDKNERGDLVAHVVVEIPKKLSDDERELIERFGEMHDTDAQHVVVKSRPSSGAKKGFFSKLKDALR
;
A
#
# COMPACT_ATOMS: atom_id res chain seq x y z
N MET A 1 -43.99 5.85 8.78
CA MET A 1 -42.97 5.65 7.72
C MET A 1 -42.35 7.03 7.49
N THR A 2 -41.09 7.19 7.70
CA THR A 2 -40.37 8.47 7.48
C THR A 2 -40.24 8.65 5.96
N ASP A 3 -40.72 9.77 5.40
CA ASP A 3 -40.59 10.02 3.97
C ASP A 3 -39.15 10.48 3.64
N TYR A 4 -38.40 9.65 2.91
CA TYR A 4 -36.99 9.92 2.57
C TYR A 4 -36.81 11.17 1.70
N TYR A 5 -37.81 11.53 0.91
CA TYR A 5 -37.83 12.79 0.15
C TYR A 5 -37.93 14.01 1.08
N GLU A 6 -38.78 13.92 2.12
CA GLU A 6 -38.88 14.96 3.14
C GLU A 6 -37.62 15.07 3.99
N VAL A 7 -36.96 13.95 4.34
CA VAL A 7 -35.72 13.92 5.09
C VAL A 7 -34.61 14.67 4.34
N LEU A 8 -34.51 14.49 3.04
CA LEU A 8 -33.55 15.23 2.20
C LEU A 8 -34.05 16.62 1.82
N GLY A 9 -35.34 16.93 1.97
CA GLY A 9 -35.97 18.18 1.60
C GLY A 9 -36.04 18.39 0.08
N VAL A 10 -36.35 17.34 -0.67
CA VAL A 10 -36.49 17.33 -2.13
C VAL A 10 -37.86 16.84 -2.55
N ASP A 11 -38.28 17.20 -3.77
CA ASP A 11 -39.54 16.70 -4.36
C ASP A 11 -39.36 15.24 -4.81
N ARG A 12 -40.47 14.47 -4.86
CA ARG A 12 -40.44 13.07 -5.34
C ARG A 12 -40.01 12.94 -6.80
N SER A 13 -40.14 14.01 -7.59
CA SER A 13 -39.65 14.08 -8.97
C SER A 13 -38.19 14.51 -9.11
N ALA A 14 -37.48 14.73 -7.99
CA ALA A 14 -36.10 15.21 -8.00
C ALA A 14 -35.16 14.30 -8.78
N SER A 15 -34.29 14.91 -9.54
CA SER A 15 -33.19 14.22 -10.26
C SER A 15 -32.12 13.71 -9.31
N ASP A 16 -31.29 12.76 -9.78
CA ASP A 16 -30.20 12.19 -9.00
C ASP A 16 -29.19 13.25 -8.57
N ASP A 17 -28.97 14.30 -9.38
CA ASP A 17 -28.08 15.41 -9.05
C ASP A 17 -28.67 16.30 -7.94
N GLU A 18 -29.98 16.51 -7.93
CA GLU A 18 -30.70 17.26 -6.88
C GLU A 18 -30.67 16.50 -5.56
N ILE A 19 -30.91 15.18 -5.58
CA ILE A 19 -30.79 14.29 -4.42
C ILE A 19 -29.38 14.35 -3.85
N LYS A 20 -28.34 14.25 -4.68
CA LYS A 20 -26.93 14.31 -4.28
C LYS A 20 -26.55 15.68 -3.69
N LYS A 21 -27.08 16.76 -4.24
CA LYS A 21 -26.87 18.12 -3.75
C LYS A 21 -27.54 18.33 -2.39
N ALA A 22 -28.77 17.85 -2.23
CA ALA A 22 -29.52 17.91 -0.98
C ALA A 22 -28.83 17.10 0.12
N TYR A 23 -28.39 15.89 -0.18
CA TYR A 23 -27.63 15.06 0.74
C TYR A 23 -26.36 15.78 1.25
N ARG A 24 -25.54 16.35 0.35
CA ARG A 24 -24.33 17.07 0.75
C ARG A 24 -24.63 18.26 1.68
N LYS A 25 -25.76 18.92 1.46
CA LYS A 25 -26.22 20.05 2.31
C LYS A 25 -26.64 19.56 3.70
N MET A 26 -27.45 18.47 3.75
CA MET A 26 -27.98 17.94 5.01
C MET A 26 -26.91 17.19 5.81
N SER A 27 -26.03 16.44 5.15
CA SER A 27 -24.90 15.75 5.78
C SER A 27 -23.94 16.72 6.47
N ARG A 28 -23.63 17.87 5.85
CA ARG A 28 -22.83 18.93 6.50
C ARG A 28 -23.55 19.58 7.68
N LYS A 29 -24.87 19.76 7.55
CA LYS A 29 -25.67 20.43 8.60
C LYS A 29 -25.80 19.58 9.87
N TYR A 30 -25.88 18.25 9.71
CA TYR A 30 -26.09 17.31 10.82
C TYR A 30 -24.85 16.46 11.12
N HIS A 31 -23.68 16.86 10.60
CA HIS A 31 -22.43 16.14 10.89
C HIS A 31 -22.12 16.19 12.40
N PRO A 32 -21.80 15.06 13.05
CA PRO A 32 -21.60 15.02 14.50
C PRO A 32 -20.46 15.93 14.97
N ASP A 33 -19.43 16.17 14.14
CA ASP A 33 -18.33 17.09 14.45
C ASP A 33 -18.71 18.56 14.38
N ILE A 34 -19.83 18.91 13.70
CA ILE A 34 -20.25 20.29 13.51
C ILE A 34 -21.50 20.61 14.33
N ALA A 35 -22.47 19.69 14.37
CA ALA A 35 -23.77 19.91 14.99
C ALA A 35 -23.85 19.34 16.42
N GLY A 36 -22.92 18.45 16.81
CA GLY A 36 -22.93 17.81 18.12
C GLY A 36 -23.59 16.42 18.11
N PRO A 37 -23.34 15.60 19.18
CA PRO A 37 -23.80 14.22 19.24
C PRO A 37 -25.34 14.07 19.29
N GLU A 38 -26.08 15.09 19.65
CA GLU A 38 -27.55 15.12 19.66
C GLU A 38 -28.19 15.01 18.28
N PHE A 39 -27.42 15.24 17.21
CA PHE A 39 -27.88 15.12 15.82
C PHE A 39 -27.50 13.82 15.14
N GLU A 40 -26.91 12.86 15.86
CA GLU A 40 -26.45 11.58 15.31
C GLU A 40 -27.60 10.77 14.68
N ASP A 41 -28.78 10.76 15.29
CA ASP A 41 -29.95 10.06 14.77
C ASP A 41 -30.46 10.72 13.47
N LYS A 42 -30.48 12.06 13.42
CA LYS A 42 -30.81 12.77 12.16
C LYS A 42 -29.79 12.55 11.07
N PHE A 43 -28.53 12.46 11.42
CA PHE A 43 -27.47 12.12 10.45
C PHE A 43 -27.62 10.71 9.89
N LYS A 44 -28.01 9.74 10.72
CA LYS A 44 -28.34 8.36 10.29
C LYS A 44 -29.55 8.35 9.35
N GLU A 45 -30.62 9.12 9.66
CA GLU A 45 -31.80 9.25 8.80
C GLU A 45 -31.44 9.82 7.43
N VAL A 46 -30.62 10.87 7.38
CA VAL A 46 -30.13 11.48 6.12
C VAL A 46 -29.31 10.51 5.29
N ASN A 47 -28.44 9.71 5.92
CA ASN A 47 -27.64 8.69 5.24
C ASN A 47 -28.52 7.56 4.69
N ASN A 48 -29.49 7.07 5.47
CA ASN A 48 -30.44 6.05 5.03
C ASN A 48 -31.30 6.53 3.86
N ALA A 49 -31.80 7.77 3.92
CA ALA A 49 -32.57 8.38 2.85
C ALA A 49 -31.75 8.47 1.54
N TYR A 50 -30.48 8.84 1.63
CA TYR A 50 -29.60 8.91 0.47
C TYR A 50 -29.27 7.53 -0.09
N ASP A 51 -29.00 6.52 0.75
CA ASP A 51 -28.72 5.14 0.32
C ASP A 51 -29.88 4.53 -0.49
N VAL A 52 -31.12 4.86 -0.14
CA VAL A 52 -32.30 4.39 -0.86
C VAL A 52 -32.55 5.20 -2.12
N LEU A 53 -32.47 6.52 -2.08
CA LEU A 53 -32.85 7.37 -3.20
C LEU A 53 -31.74 7.55 -4.25
N SER A 54 -30.47 7.24 -3.93
CA SER A 54 -29.35 7.31 -4.87
C SER A 54 -29.25 6.08 -5.78
N ASP A 55 -29.81 4.94 -5.39
CA ASP A 55 -29.84 3.73 -6.21
C ASP A 55 -31.16 3.64 -6.96
N PRO A 56 -31.17 3.64 -8.31
CA PRO A 56 -32.39 3.60 -9.10
C PRO A 56 -33.31 2.43 -8.77
N LYS A 57 -32.76 1.27 -8.41
CA LYS A 57 -33.55 0.08 -8.06
C LYS A 57 -34.18 0.22 -6.68
N LYS A 58 -33.42 0.68 -5.68
CA LYS A 58 -33.92 0.92 -4.32
C LYS A 58 -34.98 2.02 -4.34
N ARG A 59 -34.76 3.10 -5.09
CA ARG A 59 -35.70 4.20 -5.28
C ARG A 59 -37.03 3.69 -5.88
N GLN A 60 -36.94 2.88 -6.94
CA GLN A 60 -38.12 2.29 -7.57
C GLN A 60 -38.93 1.39 -6.61
N MET A 61 -38.24 0.60 -5.76
CA MET A 61 -38.90 -0.21 -4.72
C MET A 61 -39.55 0.66 -3.66
N TYR A 62 -38.89 1.72 -3.22
CA TYR A 62 -39.43 2.67 -2.26
C TYR A 62 -40.65 3.42 -2.80
N ASP A 63 -40.61 3.87 -4.06
CA ASP A 63 -41.72 4.52 -4.76
C ASP A 63 -42.91 3.55 -4.98
N ALA A 64 -42.66 2.25 -5.07
CA ALA A 64 -43.66 1.19 -5.10
C ALA A 64 -44.26 0.85 -3.71
N GLY A 65 -43.83 1.56 -2.64
CA GLY A 65 -44.34 1.39 -1.27
C GLY A 65 -43.62 0.34 -0.44
N VAL A 66 -42.47 -0.15 -0.89
CA VAL A 66 -41.63 -1.10 -0.16
C VAL A 66 -40.39 -0.39 0.30
N ASP A 67 -40.20 -0.22 1.62
CA ASP A 67 -38.95 0.36 2.16
C ASP A 67 -37.84 -0.71 2.18
N PRO A 68 -36.76 -0.54 1.38
CA PRO A 68 -35.67 -1.50 1.32
C PRO A 68 -34.91 -1.66 2.65
N ASN A 69 -35.05 -0.70 3.56
CA ASN A 69 -34.36 -0.67 4.86
C ASN A 69 -35.26 -1.09 6.03
N ASP A 70 -36.52 -1.43 5.79
CA ASP A 70 -37.45 -1.90 6.83
C ASP A 70 -37.12 -3.39 7.17
N PRO A 71 -36.64 -3.69 8.39
CA PRO A 71 -36.38 -5.06 8.81
C PRO A 71 -37.59 -5.97 8.80
N ASN A 72 -38.81 -5.40 8.74
CA ASN A 72 -40.06 -6.13 8.70
C ASN A 72 -40.68 -6.26 7.28
N ALA A 73 -40.11 -5.57 6.29
CA ALA A 73 -40.51 -5.72 4.87
C ALA A 73 -40.03 -7.07 4.28
N GLY A 74 -39.27 -7.85 5.03
CA GLY A 74 -38.72 -9.16 4.66
C GLY A 74 -39.71 -10.32 4.62
N GLY A 75 -41.01 -10.07 4.69
CA GLY A 75 -41.99 -11.14 4.60
C GLY A 75 -42.20 -11.74 3.20
N MET A 76 -41.69 -11.12 2.13
CA MET A 76 -41.84 -11.62 0.77
C MET A 76 -40.57 -11.59 -0.11
N HIS A 77 -39.51 -10.98 0.35
CA HIS A 77 -38.16 -11.07 -0.27
C HIS A 77 -37.10 -11.06 0.82
N GLY A 78 -37.03 -12.16 1.57
CA GLY A 78 -35.97 -12.46 2.51
C GLY A 78 -34.63 -12.63 1.79
N GLY A 79 -33.99 -11.53 1.47
CA GLY A 79 -32.62 -11.47 0.98
C GLY A 79 -31.70 -10.99 2.07
N GLY A 80 -31.50 -11.81 3.13
CA GLY A 80 -30.37 -11.68 4.01
C GLY A 80 -29.09 -11.80 3.21
N PHE A 81 -28.09 -11.09 3.61
CA PHE A 81 -26.70 -11.18 3.24
C PHE A 81 -26.27 -12.62 2.89
N GLY A 82 -26.20 -12.92 1.61
CA GLY A 82 -26.02 -14.26 1.08
C GLY A 82 -26.96 -14.40 -0.10
N GLY A 83 -26.71 -13.60 -1.17
CA GLY A 83 -27.47 -13.66 -2.41
C GLY A 83 -27.46 -15.06 -3.01
N THR A 84 -28.43 -15.85 -2.65
CA THR A 84 -28.86 -16.96 -3.47
C THR A 84 -29.84 -16.42 -4.51
N GLY A 85 -29.37 -15.60 -5.42
CA GLY A 85 -29.95 -15.58 -6.74
C GLY A 85 -29.92 -17.03 -7.22
N GLY A 86 -31.06 -17.64 -7.48
CA GLY A 86 -31.26 -19.08 -7.69
C GLY A 86 -30.58 -19.63 -8.95
N GLY A 87 -29.28 -19.43 -9.06
CA GLY A 87 -28.41 -19.98 -10.09
C GLY A 87 -27.29 -20.81 -9.49
N PRO A 88 -26.68 -21.71 -10.28
CA PRO A 88 -25.57 -22.53 -9.83
C PRO A 88 -24.37 -21.67 -9.42
N THR A 89 -23.71 -22.03 -8.33
CA THR A 89 -22.46 -21.39 -7.90
C THR A 89 -21.38 -21.66 -8.94
N PRO A 90 -20.77 -20.64 -9.55
CA PRO A 90 -19.72 -20.87 -10.54
C PRO A 90 -18.57 -21.68 -9.95
N ARG A 91 -18.04 -22.65 -10.72
CA ARG A 91 -16.81 -23.37 -10.33
C ARG A 91 -15.59 -22.46 -10.42
N THR A 92 -15.64 -21.51 -11.35
CA THR A 92 -14.60 -20.50 -11.50
C THR A 92 -14.60 -19.57 -10.31
N GLN A 93 -13.54 -19.59 -9.53
CA GLN A 93 -13.35 -18.69 -8.42
C GLN A 93 -12.14 -17.78 -8.71
N PRO A 94 -12.22 -16.50 -8.40
CA PRO A 94 -11.08 -15.60 -8.56
C PRO A 94 -9.92 -16.04 -7.66
N GLY A 95 -8.71 -15.83 -8.14
CA GLY A 95 -7.48 -16.02 -7.37
C GLY A 95 -7.37 -15.00 -6.26
N ARG A 96 -6.59 -15.34 -5.24
CA ARG A 96 -6.27 -14.43 -4.15
C ARG A 96 -5.10 -13.54 -4.54
N ASP A 97 -5.06 -12.38 -3.93
CA ASP A 97 -3.90 -11.52 -4.00
C ASP A 97 -2.72 -12.15 -3.26
N ALA A 98 -1.52 -11.94 -3.78
CA ALA A 98 -0.29 -12.40 -3.17
C ALA A 98 0.52 -11.20 -2.66
N LEU A 99 1.21 -11.38 -1.54
CA LEU A 99 2.10 -10.37 -0.96
C LEU A 99 3.51 -10.95 -0.84
N VAL A 100 4.50 -10.22 -1.35
CA VAL A 100 5.91 -10.56 -1.24
C VAL A 100 6.73 -9.33 -0.88
N SER A 101 7.93 -9.52 -0.33
CA SER A 101 8.88 -8.43 -0.08
C SER A 101 10.03 -8.52 -1.09
N ALA A 102 10.39 -7.38 -1.69
CA ALA A 102 11.57 -7.23 -2.52
C ALA A 102 12.59 -6.38 -1.76
N THR A 103 13.82 -6.87 -1.63
CA THR A 103 14.91 -6.12 -1.03
C THR A 103 15.79 -5.59 -2.16
N ILE A 104 15.98 -4.28 -2.21
CA ILE A 104 16.75 -3.56 -3.24
C ILE A 104 17.90 -2.78 -2.60
N ASP A 105 18.91 -2.45 -3.38
CA ASP A 105 19.99 -1.58 -2.97
C ASP A 105 19.57 -0.10 -3.09
N LEU A 106 20.24 0.78 -2.33
CA LEU A 106 19.95 2.22 -2.36
C LEU A 106 20.12 2.81 -3.76
N LYS A 107 21.11 2.36 -4.52
CA LYS A 107 21.30 2.78 -5.92
C LYS A 107 20.08 2.50 -6.80
N THR A 108 19.46 1.32 -6.65
CA THR A 108 18.21 0.97 -7.35
C THR A 108 17.06 1.88 -6.93
N ALA A 109 17.01 2.27 -5.66
CA ALA A 109 16.00 3.22 -5.19
C ALA A 109 16.18 4.63 -5.76
N VAL A 110 17.44 5.06 -6.00
CA VAL A 110 17.78 6.36 -6.59
C VAL A 110 17.37 6.44 -8.06
N PHE A 111 17.77 5.46 -8.87
CA PHE A 111 17.63 5.54 -10.34
C PHE A 111 16.45 4.74 -10.90
N GLY A 112 15.86 3.85 -10.09
CA GLY A 112 14.93 2.86 -10.57
C GLY A 112 15.64 1.74 -11.34
N ASP A 113 15.11 0.55 -11.26
CA ASP A 113 15.57 -0.61 -12.06
C ASP A 113 14.50 -1.72 -11.97
N THR A 114 14.69 -2.77 -12.76
CA THR A 114 13.86 -3.96 -12.69
C THR A 114 14.50 -4.99 -11.76
N THR A 115 13.83 -5.29 -10.65
CA THR A 115 14.24 -6.35 -9.74
C THR A 115 13.40 -7.62 -9.97
N HIS A 116 13.96 -8.78 -9.64
CA HIS A 116 13.28 -10.06 -9.79
C HIS A 116 12.96 -10.66 -8.42
N VAL A 117 11.69 -10.99 -8.21
CA VAL A 117 11.23 -11.65 -6.97
C VAL A 117 10.73 -13.07 -7.25
N LYS A 118 11.10 -13.99 -6.38
CA LYS A 118 10.56 -15.35 -6.40
C LYS A 118 9.24 -15.38 -5.66
N VAL A 119 8.19 -15.77 -6.38
CA VAL A 119 6.83 -15.84 -5.85
C VAL A 119 6.37 -17.29 -5.86
N ASN A 120 6.01 -17.79 -4.67
CA ASN A 120 5.35 -19.09 -4.52
C ASN A 120 3.84 -18.85 -4.57
N THR A 121 3.20 -19.30 -5.62
CA THR A 121 1.80 -18.98 -5.92
C THR A 121 1.11 -20.17 -6.58
N PHE A 122 -0.18 -20.05 -6.84
CA PHE A 122 -0.89 -20.96 -7.71
C PHE A 122 -0.81 -20.47 -9.15
N GLY A 123 -0.35 -21.34 -10.03
CA GLY A 123 -0.33 -21.14 -11.48
C GLY A 123 -1.35 -22.00 -12.18
N LEU A 124 -1.63 -21.71 -13.44
CA LEU A 124 -2.52 -22.50 -14.28
C LEU A 124 -1.97 -23.93 -14.45
N CYS A 125 -2.82 -24.90 -14.28
CA CYS A 125 -2.45 -26.29 -14.56
C CYS A 125 -2.24 -26.47 -16.07
N GLN A 126 -1.03 -26.77 -16.47
CA GLN A 126 -0.64 -26.92 -17.88
C GLN A 126 -1.32 -28.11 -18.56
N GLU A 127 -1.58 -29.18 -17.79
CA GLU A 127 -2.15 -30.43 -18.32
C GLU A 127 -3.61 -30.27 -18.72
N CYS A 128 -4.40 -29.58 -17.93
CA CYS A 128 -5.83 -29.38 -18.21
C CYS A 128 -6.16 -27.98 -18.74
N GLY A 129 -5.21 -27.05 -18.83
CA GLY A 129 -5.45 -25.68 -19.26
C GLY A 129 -6.41 -24.91 -18.34
N GLY A 130 -6.51 -25.26 -17.05
CA GLY A 130 -7.38 -24.59 -16.09
C GLY A 130 -8.77 -25.18 -15.95
N THR A 131 -9.20 -26.17 -16.76
CA THR A 131 -10.55 -26.74 -16.68
C THR A 131 -10.79 -27.65 -15.48
N GLY A 132 -9.73 -28.16 -14.86
CA GLY A 132 -9.81 -29.18 -13.81
C GLY A 132 -10.12 -30.58 -14.31
N CYS A 133 -10.44 -30.73 -15.59
CA CYS A 133 -10.81 -32.03 -16.19
C CYS A 133 -9.61 -32.70 -16.86
N GLN A 134 -9.60 -34.02 -16.86
CA GLN A 134 -8.57 -34.80 -17.54
C GLN A 134 -8.54 -34.47 -19.04
N ASN A 135 -7.33 -34.37 -19.62
CA ASN A 135 -7.10 -34.03 -21.03
C ASN A 135 -7.76 -32.70 -21.49
N GLY A 136 -7.97 -31.75 -20.59
CA GLY A 136 -8.54 -30.46 -20.93
C GLY A 136 -10.01 -30.48 -21.36
N THR A 137 -10.74 -31.57 -21.09
CA THR A 137 -12.19 -31.62 -21.33
C THR A 137 -12.92 -30.61 -20.46
N GLN A 138 -14.20 -30.36 -20.76
CA GLN A 138 -15.02 -29.44 -19.97
C GLN A 138 -15.86 -30.18 -18.94
N PRO A 139 -16.22 -29.56 -17.81
CA PRO A 139 -17.20 -30.09 -16.88
C PRO A 139 -18.54 -30.35 -17.57
N THR A 140 -19.19 -31.48 -17.26
CA THR A 140 -20.50 -31.84 -17.81
C THR A 140 -21.64 -31.32 -16.95
N GLN A 141 -22.83 -31.13 -17.53
CA GLN A 141 -24.01 -30.72 -16.78
C GLN A 141 -24.38 -31.81 -15.76
N CYS A 142 -24.68 -31.40 -14.53
CA CYS A 142 -25.09 -32.32 -13.48
C CYS A 142 -26.43 -32.98 -13.83
N PRO A 143 -26.50 -34.34 -13.91
CA PRO A 143 -27.71 -35.04 -14.26
C PRO A 143 -28.81 -34.98 -13.19
N ASP A 144 -28.46 -34.75 -11.92
CA ASP A 144 -29.40 -34.74 -10.81
C ASP A 144 -30.15 -33.43 -10.68
N CYS A 145 -29.49 -32.28 -10.88
CA CYS A 145 -30.12 -30.97 -10.83
C CYS A 145 -30.26 -30.30 -12.20
N HIS A 146 -29.89 -30.97 -13.27
CA HIS A 146 -29.99 -30.48 -14.65
C HIS A 146 -29.41 -29.08 -14.83
N GLY A 147 -28.26 -28.84 -14.18
CA GLY A 147 -27.54 -27.56 -14.25
C GLY A 147 -28.02 -26.49 -13.26
N GLN A 148 -29.07 -26.71 -12.49
CA GLN A 148 -29.60 -25.71 -11.55
C GLN A 148 -28.72 -25.49 -10.31
N GLY A 149 -27.89 -26.44 -9.94
CA GLY A 149 -27.05 -26.39 -8.74
C GLY A 149 -27.79 -26.69 -7.44
N TYR A 150 -29.09 -26.65 -7.41
CA TYR A 150 -29.94 -26.87 -6.25
C TYR A 150 -30.99 -27.96 -6.48
N ALA A 151 -31.36 -28.64 -5.39
CA ALA A 151 -32.43 -29.64 -5.39
C ALA A 151 -33.46 -29.26 -4.33
N GLN A 152 -34.72 -29.48 -4.65
CA GLN A 152 -35.81 -29.33 -3.68
C GLN A 152 -35.92 -30.58 -2.81
N ARG A 153 -35.92 -30.37 -1.48
CA ARG A 153 -36.11 -31.43 -0.50
C ARG A 153 -37.31 -31.15 0.40
N VAL A 154 -38.06 -32.19 0.67
CA VAL A 154 -39.15 -32.13 1.65
C VAL A 154 -38.55 -32.43 3.03
N VAL A 155 -38.52 -31.43 3.89
CA VAL A 155 -38.13 -31.59 5.29
C VAL A 155 -39.36 -31.69 6.17
N ARG A 156 -39.44 -32.75 6.98
CA ARG A 156 -40.51 -32.89 7.99
C ARG A 156 -40.13 -32.09 9.22
N THR A 157 -40.96 -31.10 9.53
CA THR A 157 -40.84 -30.29 10.76
C THR A 157 -41.98 -30.58 11.71
N MET A 158 -41.92 -30.10 12.93
CA MET A 158 -43.05 -30.22 13.90
C MET A 158 -44.34 -29.59 13.42
N LEU A 159 -44.27 -28.66 12.44
CA LEU A 159 -45.38 -27.95 11.85
C LEU A 159 -45.88 -28.53 10.52
N GLY A 160 -45.31 -29.69 10.10
CA GLY A 160 -45.66 -30.35 8.84
C GLY A 160 -44.48 -30.55 7.88
N GLN A 161 -44.83 -30.83 6.63
CA GLN A 161 -43.82 -30.99 5.56
C GLN A 161 -43.58 -29.62 4.92
N MET A 162 -42.32 -29.19 4.89
CA MET A 162 -41.89 -27.99 4.19
C MET A 162 -40.97 -28.37 3.02
N MET A 163 -41.14 -27.74 1.89
CA MET A 163 -40.19 -27.83 0.78
C MET A 163 -39.04 -26.81 1.04
N THR A 164 -37.82 -27.29 1.10
CA THR A 164 -36.62 -26.47 1.21
C THR A 164 -35.74 -26.67 0.01
N THR A 165 -35.05 -25.63 -0.42
CA THR A 165 -34.05 -25.69 -1.48
C THR A 165 -32.68 -25.88 -0.82
N ALA A 166 -31.95 -26.93 -1.22
CA ALA A 166 -30.62 -27.23 -0.74
C ALA A 166 -29.64 -27.36 -1.92
N PRO A 167 -28.33 -27.10 -1.72
CA PRO A 167 -27.35 -27.37 -2.75
C PRO A 167 -27.43 -28.85 -3.19
N CYS A 168 -27.34 -29.09 -4.50
CA CYS A 168 -27.30 -30.44 -5.04
C CYS A 168 -26.06 -31.18 -4.54
N GLU A 169 -26.24 -32.32 -3.88
CA GLU A 169 -25.10 -33.08 -3.27
C GLU A 169 -24.09 -33.55 -4.30
N ARG A 170 -24.52 -33.92 -5.51
CA ARG A 170 -23.63 -34.44 -6.54
C ARG A 170 -22.69 -33.37 -7.12
N CYS A 171 -23.17 -32.16 -7.30
CA CYS A 171 -22.38 -31.07 -7.87
C CYS A 171 -21.99 -29.99 -6.86
N GLU A 172 -22.34 -30.15 -5.59
CA GLU A 172 -22.03 -29.22 -4.49
C GLU A 172 -22.50 -27.77 -4.76
N GLY A 173 -23.63 -27.65 -5.48
CA GLY A 173 -24.18 -26.36 -5.85
C GLY A 173 -23.68 -25.78 -7.18
N HIS A 174 -22.73 -26.44 -7.85
CA HIS A 174 -22.12 -25.90 -9.07
C HIS A 174 -22.93 -26.10 -10.36
N GLY A 175 -23.91 -26.93 -10.37
CA GLY A 175 -24.69 -27.26 -11.58
C GLY A 175 -23.94 -28.12 -12.61
N THR A 176 -22.62 -28.29 -12.48
CA THR A 176 -21.77 -29.09 -13.35
C THR A 176 -20.98 -30.12 -12.54
N VAL A 177 -20.53 -31.19 -13.17
CA VAL A 177 -19.72 -32.28 -12.55
C VAL A 177 -18.45 -32.50 -13.36
N ILE A 178 -17.34 -32.67 -12.66
CA ILE A 178 -16.08 -33.12 -13.23
C ILE A 178 -16.05 -34.65 -13.09
N GLU A 179 -16.37 -35.40 -14.17
CA GLU A 179 -16.41 -36.86 -14.14
C GLU A 179 -15.03 -37.46 -13.97
N LYS A 180 -14.04 -36.87 -14.65
CA LYS A 180 -12.63 -37.33 -14.61
C LYS A 180 -11.76 -36.12 -14.23
N PRO A 181 -11.39 -36.00 -12.95
CA PRO A 181 -10.52 -34.89 -12.52
C PRO A 181 -9.13 -35.07 -13.13
N CYS A 182 -8.49 -33.94 -13.45
CA CYS A 182 -7.11 -33.91 -13.90
C CYS A 182 -6.19 -34.41 -12.78
N PRO A 183 -5.31 -35.39 -13.05
CA PRO A 183 -4.46 -35.99 -12.03
C PRO A 183 -3.44 -35.00 -11.43
N SER A 184 -2.99 -34.03 -12.20
CA SER A 184 -2.01 -33.03 -11.74
C SER A 184 -2.59 -31.99 -10.81
N CYS A 185 -3.84 -31.57 -10.98
CA CYS A 185 -4.46 -30.53 -10.16
C CYS A 185 -5.66 -31.00 -9.33
N LEU A 186 -6.02 -32.32 -9.44
CA LEU A 186 -7.12 -32.95 -8.69
C LEU A 186 -8.47 -32.22 -8.83
N GLY A 187 -8.73 -31.63 -10.00
CA GLY A 187 -9.97 -30.94 -10.29
C GLY A 187 -9.95 -29.42 -10.05
N HIS A 188 -8.90 -28.86 -9.46
CA HIS A 188 -8.81 -27.44 -9.13
C HIS A 188 -8.43 -26.53 -10.31
N GLY A 189 -7.89 -27.07 -11.41
CA GLY A 189 -7.45 -26.29 -12.57
C GLY A 189 -6.16 -25.49 -12.35
N ARG A 190 -5.60 -25.50 -11.13
CA ARG A 190 -4.38 -24.76 -10.74
C ARG A 190 -3.44 -25.65 -9.94
N VAL A 191 -2.15 -25.33 -10.00
CA VAL A 191 -1.09 -26.06 -9.29
C VAL A 191 -0.15 -25.07 -8.60
N ARG A 192 0.52 -25.50 -7.55
CA ARG A 192 1.56 -24.68 -6.90
C ARG A 192 2.77 -24.59 -7.80
N VAL A 193 3.22 -23.33 -8.04
CA VAL A 193 4.38 -23.03 -8.85
C VAL A 193 5.23 -21.96 -8.17
N THR A 194 6.53 -22.03 -8.41
CA THR A 194 7.46 -20.94 -8.09
C THR A 194 7.81 -20.24 -9.39
N ARG A 195 7.56 -18.95 -9.48
CA ARG A 195 7.91 -18.15 -10.65
C ARG A 195 8.73 -16.94 -10.27
N ASN A 196 9.60 -16.51 -11.17
CA ASN A 196 10.30 -15.25 -11.05
C ASN A 196 9.45 -14.16 -11.72
N VAL A 197 9.12 -13.12 -10.97
CA VAL A 197 8.35 -11.97 -11.49
C VAL A 197 9.28 -10.78 -11.52
N GLY A 198 9.39 -10.13 -12.69
CA GLY A 198 10.09 -8.86 -12.84
C GLY A 198 9.23 -7.73 -12.28
N VAL A 199 9.80 -6.95 -11.38
CA VAL A 199 9.16 -5.80 -10.75
C VAL A 199 9.90 -4.54 -11.16
N ALA A 200 9.26 -3.69 -11.93
CA ALA A 200 9.80 -2.38 -12.28
C ALA A 200 9.71 -1.47 -11.04
N VAL A 201 10.84 -1.19 -10.43
CA VAL A 201 10.96 -0.28 -9.28
C VAL A 201 11.13 1.14 -9.83
N PRO A 202 10.22 2.07 -9.51
CA PRO A 202 10.36 3.45 -9.95
C PRO A 202 11.54 4.13 -9.24
N ALA A 203 12.19 5.06 -9.92
CA ALA A 203 13.17 5.95 -9.32
C ALA A 203 12.53 6.76 -8.19
N GLY A 204 13.26 7.00 -7.11
CA GLY A 204 12.74 7.75 -5.97
C GLY A 204 11.90 6.95 -4.99
N VAL A 205 11.67 5.65 -5.23
CA VAL A 205 10.84 4.82 -4.36
C VAL A 205 11.27 4.94 -2.89
N ALA A 206 10.29 5.11 -2.00
CA ALA A 206 10.55 5.16 -0.56
C ALA A 206 10.61 3.75 0.05
N ASN A 207 11.27 3.62 1.20
CA ASN A 207 11.28 2.37 1.95
C ASN A 207 9.85 2.01 2.41
N ASN A 208 9.50 0.72 2.37
CA ASN A 208 8.17 0.19 2.66
C ASN A 208 7.05 0.64 1.68
N THR A 209 7.41 1.12 0.50
CA THR A 209 6.43 1.37 -0.57
C THR A 209 5.89 0.04 -1.08
N ARG A 210 4.57 -0.02 -1.29
CA ARG A 210 3.88 -1.18 -1.86
C ARG A 210 3.58 -0.95 -3.34
N LEU A 211 4.13 -1.81 -4.18
CA LEU A 211 3.87 -1.82 -5.62
C LEU A 211 2.81 -2.88 -5.94
N ARG A 212 1.83 -2.54 -6.77
CA ARG A 212 0.79 -3.45 -7.25
C ARG A 212 1.09 -3.87 -8.69
N LEU A 213 1.16 -5.17 -8.90
CA LEU A 213 1.24 -5.78 -10.23
C LEU A 213 -0.08 -6.51 -10.51
N ALA A 214 -0.88 -5.94 -11.43
CA ALA A 214 -2.19 -6.46 -11.75
C ALA A 214 -2.10 -7.87 -12.37
N ASN A 215 -3.01 -8.75 -11.94
CA ASN A 215 -3.14 -10.14 -12.41
C ASN A 215 -1.87 -11.00 -12.24
N GLN A 216 -0.97 -10.63 -11.32
CA GLN A 216 0.26 -11.37 -11.02
C GLN A 216 0.19 -12.16 -9.70
N GLY A 217 -0.97 -12.21 -9.05
CA GLY A 217 -1.24 -12.97 -7.83
C GLY A 217 -1.47 -14.46 -8.09
N GLU A 218 -2.28 -15.10 -7.26
CA GLU A 218 -2.68 -16.50 -7.44
C GLU A 218 -3.67 -16.62 -8.60
N VAL A 219 -3.48 -17.65 -9.42
CA VAL A 219 -4.48 -18.02 -10.44
C VAL A 219 -5.71 -18.58 -9.75
N GLY A 220 -6.89 -18.17 -10.20
CA GLY A 220 -8.16 -18.63 -9.69
C GLY A 220 -8.42 -20.10 -9.99
N GLU A 221 -9.38 -20.70 -9.29
CA GLU A 221 -9.78 -22.08 -9.55
C GLU A 221 -10.60 -22.19 -10.85
N ASN A 222 -10.41 -23.31 -11.52
CA ASN A 222 -11.17 -23.67 -12.74
C ASN A 222 -11.22 -22.53 -13.78
N GLY A 223 -10.08 -21.90 -14.04
CA GLY A 223 -9.96 -20.82 -15.02
C GLY A 223 -10.42 -19.46 -14.52
N GLY A 224 -10.56 -19.29 -13.21
CA GLY A 224 -10.87 -17.99 -12.59
C GLY A 224 -9.75 -16.97 -12.81
N VAL A 225 -10.12 -15.71 -12.78
CA VAL A 225 -9.19 -14.58 -12.95
C VAL A 225 -8.12 -14.62 -11.86
N ALA A 226 -6.87 -14.30 -12.22
CA ALA A 226 -5.79 -14.19 -11.24
C ALA A 226 -6.00 -12.95 -10.36
N GLY A 227 -5.62 -13.06 -9.09
CA GLY A 227 -5.49 -11.92 -8.19
C GLY A 227 -4.29 -11.03 -8.52
N ASP A 228 -4.03 -10.03 -7.72
CA ASP A 228 -2.91 -9.11 -7.87
C ASP A 228 -1.71 -9.54 -7.02
N LEU A 229 -0.52 -9.13 -7.44
CA LEU A 229 0.68 -9.29 -6.65
C LEU A 229 1.07 -7.94 -6.05
N TYR A 230 1.14 -7.90 -4.74
CA TYR A 230 1.68 -6.76 -3.99
C TYR A 230 3.12 -7.04 -3.60
N VAL A 231 3.98 -6.07 -3.85
CA VAL A 231 5.41 -6.15 -3.56
C VAL A 231 5.80 -5.03 -2.62
N ASP A 232 6.15 -5.37 -1.38
CA ASP A 232 6.66 -4.43 -0.39
C ASP A 232 8.16 -4.23 -0.62
N ILE A 233 8.55 -3.02 -0.98
CA ILE A 233 9.94 -2.66 -1.25
C ILE A 233 10.66 -2.39 0.07
N ARG A 234 11.81 -3.04 0.24
CA ARG A 234 12.73 -2.79 1.35
C ARG A 234 14.09 -2.37 0.80
N ILE A 235 14.54 -1.20 1.22
CA ILE A 235 15.84 -0.66 0.83
C ILE A 235 16.87 -1.12 1.86
N LYS A 236 17.95 -1.75 1.40
CA LYS A 236 19.08 -2.10 2.27
C LYS A 236 19.79 -0.82 2.69
N PRO A 237 20.28 -0.76 3.95
CA PRO A 237 21.23 0.26 4.34
C PRO A 237 22.45 0.20 3.40
N ASP A 238 22.92 1.36 2.98
CA ASP A 238 24.14 1.50 2.21
C ASP A 238 25.31 1.82 3.16
N ASP A 239 26.52 1.38 2.81
CA ASP A 239 27.69 1.58 3.67
C ASP A 239 28.25 3.02 3.62
N MET A 240 27.98 3.73 2.53
CA MET A 240 28.51 5.07 2.29
C MET A 240 27.45 6.17 2.43
N PHE A 241 26.22 5.87 2.03
CA PHE A 241 25.15 6.86 1.92
C PHE A 241 23.97 6.53 2.83
N THR A 242 23.42 7.58 3.44
CA THR A 242 22.15 7.53 4.17
C THR A 242 21.15 8.44 3.46
N ARG A 243 19.94 7.96 3.24
CA ARG A 243 18.88 8.75 2.63
C ARG A 243 18.05 9.48 3.68
N ASP A 244 17.83 10.78 3.48
CA ASP A 244 16.85 11.58 4.22
C ASP A 244 15.94 12.30 3.20
N ASP A 245 14.69 11.86 3.10
CA ASP A 245 13.74 12.22 2.04
C ASP A 245 14.35 11.99 0.64
N ASP A 246 14.66 13.06 -0.11
CA ASP A 246 15.29 12.99 -1.44
C ASP A 246 16.77 13.35 -1.43
N ASP A 247 17.32 13.70 -0.28
CA ASP A 247 18.75 13.95 -0.11
C ASP A 247 19.51 12.70 0.29
N LEU A 248 20.77 12.62 -0.17
CA LEU A 248 21.72 11.64 0.27
C LEU A 248 22.75 12.30 1.20
N HIS A 249 23.08 11.64 2.29
CA HIS A 249 24.06 12.08 3.26
C HIS A 249 25.23 11.12 3.30
N CYS A 250 26.46 11.66 3.31
CA CYS A 250 27.68 10.90 3.57
C CYS A 250 28.58 11.63 4.57
N TRP A 251 29.48 10.91 5.19
CA TRP A 251 30.45 11.47 6.15
C TRP A 251 31.86 11.28 5.60
N ILE A 252 32.54 12.39 5.39
CA ILE A 252 33.90 12.40 4.86
C ILE A 252 34.89 12.74 5.98
N LYS A 253 35.88 11.88 6.14
CA LYS A 253 37.00 12.15 7.07
C LYS A 253 38.06 12.97 6.37
N VAL A 254 38.35 14.13 6.91
CA VAL A 254 39.34 15.04 6.38
C VAL A 254 40.42 15.30 7.42
N PRO A 255 41.71 15.27 7.06
CA PRO A 255 42.78 15.70 7.94
C PRO A 255 42.58 17.15 8.41
N MET A 256 42.98 17.46 9.64
CA MET A 256 42.93 18.81 10.19
C MET A 256 43.54 19.88 9.27
N SER A 257 44.64 19.55 8.59
CA SER A 257 45.31 20.45 7.65
C SER A 257 44.40 20.85 6.46
N TRP A 258 43.64 19.91 5.94
CA TRP A 258 42.68 20.18 4.84
C TRP A 258 41.50 21.02 5.31
N ALA A 259 41.00 20.78 6.51
CA ALA A 259 39.94 21.60 7.08
C ALA A 259 40.37 23.04 7.31
N VAL A 260 41.65 23.27 7.70
CA VAL A 260 42.20 24.63 7.92
C VAL A 260 42.49 25.35 6.60
N LEU A 261 43.16 24.66 5.65
CA LEU A 261 43.69 25.29 4.43
C LEU A 261 42.72 25.24 3.25
N GLY A 262 41.67 24.41 3.32
CA GLY A 262 40.85 24.03 2.21
C GLY A 262 41.52 22.95 1.35
N HIS A 263 40.74 22.11 0.72
CA HIS A 263 41.26 21.05 -0.16
C HIS A 263 40.17 20.50 -1.07
N GLU A 264 40.53 20.13 -2.30
CA GLU A 264 39.65 19.39 -3.20
C GLU A 264 39.81 17.87 -2.97
N VAL A 265 38.69 17.18 -2.77
CA VAL A 265 38.64 15.74 -2.51
C VAL A 265 37.77 15.07 -3.57
N GLU A 266 38.25 13.97 -4.12
CA GLU A 266 37.42 13.11 -4.98
C GLU A 266 36.63 12.11 -4.14
N ILE A 267 35.34 12.02 -4.37
CA ILE A 267 34.44 11.03 -3.75
C ILE A 267 33.75 10.20 -4.82
N ASP A 268 33.60 8.91 -4.56
CA ASP A 268 32.82 8.03 -5.41
C ASP A 268 31.32 8.16 -5.05
N THR A 269 30.50 8.51 -6.02
CA THR A 269 29.04 8.63 -5.89
C THR A 269 28.34 7.62 -6.78
N PHE A 270 27.01 7.52 -6.67
CA PHE A 270 26.23 6.66 -7.58
C PHE A 270 26.31 7.11 -9.05
N ASP A 271 26.60 8.40 -9.29
CA ASP A 271 26.78 9.01 -10.63
C ASP A 271 28.25 8.95 -11.11
N GLY A 272 29.12 8.28 -10.38
CA GLY A 272 30.55 8.20 -10.65
C GLY A 272 31.34 9.11 -9.72
N ARG A 273 32.62 9.36 -10.11
CA ARG A 273 33.54 10.15 -9.31
C ARG A 273 33.22 11.64 -9.42
N GLN A 274 33.12 12.31 -8.29
CA GLN A 274 32.85 13.75 -8.18
C GLN A 274 33.91 14.43 -7.33
N THR A 275 34.22 15.69 -7.68
CA THR A 275 35.13 16.53 -6.90
C THR A 275 34.30 17.32 -5.87
N LEU A 276 34.73 17.27 -4.63
CA LEU A 276 34.17 18.00 -3.50
C LEU A 276 35.18 19.02 -3.02
N ASP A 277 34.82 20.29 -3.01
CA ASP A 277 35.68 21.36 -2.47
C ASP A 277 35.37 21.60 -1.00
N ILE A 278 36.37 21.37 -0.16
CA ILE A 278 36.33 21.62 1.29
C ILE A 278 36.83 23.04 1.52
N PRO A 279 35.95 23.96 1.96
CA PRO A 279 36.36 25.35 2.20
C PRO A 279 37.44 25.47 3.30
N ALA A 280 38.33 26.41 3.15
CA ALA A 280 39.27 26.74 4.22
C ALA A 280 38.55 27.21 5.48
N GLY A 281 38.95 26.70 6.64
CA GLY A 281 38.33 27.03 7.92
C GLY A 281 37.13 26.16 8.24
N SER A 282 36.89 25.06 7.49
CA SER A 282 35.79 24.13 7.76
C SER A 282 35.83 23.57 9.17
N GLN A 283 34.70 23.57 9.85
CA GLN A 283 34.53 23.06 11.21
C GLN A 283 33.95 21.64 11.20
N PRO A 284 34.13 20.86 12.29
CA PRO A 284 33.43 19.60 12.44
C PRO A 284 31.92 19.78 12.32
N ASP A 285 31.27 18.85 11.62
CA ASP A 285 29.83 18.85 11.28
C ASP A 285 29.40 19.92 10.24
N ASP A 286 30.33 20.69 9.66
CA ASP A 286 30.04 21.50 8.48
C ASP A 286 29.62 20.61 7.31
N THR A 287 28.82 21.15 6.41
CA THR A 287 28.30 20.39 5.26
C THR A 287 28.70 21.02 3.95
N VAL A 288 29.10 20.18 3.01
CA VAL A 288 29.32 20.56 1.62
C VAL A 288 28.28 19.87 0.75
N THR A 289 27.56 20.63 -0.05
CA THR A 289 26.43 20.12 -0.84
C THR A 289 26.79 20.05 -2.32
N LEU A 290 26.64 18.86 -2.89
CA LEU A 290 26.70 18.63 -4.34
C LEU A 290 25.28 18.56 -4.88
N LYS A 291 24.93 19.50 -5.75
CA LYS A 291 23.57 19.64 -6.29
C LYS A 291 23.18 18.52 -7.24
N ASN A 292 21.90 18.08 -7.18
CA ASN A 292 21.29 17.09 -8.06
C ASN A 292 21.97 15.70 -8.03
N LEU A 293 22.66 15.34 -6.96
CA LEU A 293 23.29 14.04 -6.78
C LEU A 293 22.60 13.19 -5.70
N GLY A 294 21.42 13.62 -5.25
CA GLY A 294 20.55 12.90 -4.34
C GLY A 294 19.66 11.89 -5.04
N VAL A 295 18.54 11.56 -4.42
CA VAL A 295 17.52 10.64 -4.90
C VAL A 295 16.63 11.35 -5.93
N THR A 296 16.20 10.64 -6.96
CA THR A 296 15.25 11.16 -7.95
C THR A 296 13.89 11.35 -7.30
N HIS A 297 13.20 12.45 -7.61
CA HIS A 297 11.82 12.65 -7.17
C HIS A 297 10.88 11.64 -7.81
N LEU A 298 9.98 11.06 -7.02
CA LEU A 298 9.06 10.02 -7.51
C LEU A 298 8.10 10.56 -8.57
N ASP A 299 7.66 11.82 -8.43
CA ASP A 299 6.69 12.48 -9.31
C ASP A 299 7.34 13.16 -10.51
N ASP A 300 8.60 13.58 -10.40
CA ASP A 300 9.36 14.20 -11.52
C ASP A 300 10.76 13.59 -11.63
N LYS A 301 10.93 12.79 -12.69
CA LYS A 301 12.19 12.09 -12.96
C LYS A 301 13.35 13.02 -13.36
N ASN A 302 13.09 14.28 -13.66
CA ASN A 302 14.11 15.25 -14.02
C ASN A 302 14.66 16.00 -12.81
N GLU A 303 13.98 15.92 -11.68
CA GLU A 303 14.39 16.54 -10.44
C GLU A 303 15.00 15.51 -9.49
N ARG A 304 16.08 15.90 -8.83
CA ARG A 304 16.78 15.08 -7.84
C ARG A 304 17.12 15.94 -6.64
N GLY A 305 17.13 15.32 -5.48
CA GLY A 305 17.69 15.92 -4.28
C GLY A 305 19.21 16.13 -4.38
N ASP A 306 19.80 16.54 -3.32
CA ASP A 306 21.22 16.87 -3.22
C ASP A 306 22.01 15.75 -2.50
N LEU A 307 23.33 15.75 -2.72
CA LEU A 307 24.25 14.97 -1.89
C LEU A 307 24.91 15.90 -0.88
N VAL A 308 24.68 15.65 0.40
CA VAL A 308 25.18 16.42 1.51
C VAL A 308 26.32 15.66 2.19
N ALA A 309 27.55 16.16 2.02
CA ALA A 309 28.73 15.61 2.65
C ALA A 309 29.04 16.31 3.98
N HIS A 310 29.01 15.55 5.08
CA HIS A 310 29.34 16.03 6.41
C HIS A 310 30.84 15.92 6.66
N VAL A 311 31.45 17.01 7.05
CA VAL A 311 32.89 17.07 7.32
C VAL A 311 33.18 16.53 8.72
N VAL A 312 33.99 15.47 8.79
CA VAL A 312 34.51 14.91 10.04
C VAL A 312 35.98 15.18 10.10
N VAL A 313 36.40 16.18 10.88
CA VAL A 313 37.79 16.55 11.00
C VAL A 313 38.54 15.51 11.84
N GLU A 314 39.54 14.90 11.23
CA GLU A 314 40.43 13.93 11.91
C GLU A 314 41.66 14.61 12.44
N ILE A 315 41.82 14.60 13.77
CA ILE A 315 42.98 15.11 14.46
C ILE A 315 43.95 13.95 14.66
N PRO A 316 45.24 14.08 14.24
CA PRO A 316 46.23 13.02 14.38
C PRO A 316 46.48 12.71 15.85
N LYS A 317 46.43 11.42 16.22
CA LYS A 317 46.65 10.96 17.61
C LYS A 317 48.13 10.78 17.95
N LYS A 318 48.96 10.62 16.96
CA LYS A 318 50.42 10.46 17.11
C LYS A 318 51.11 11.46 16.20
N LEU A 319 52.05 12.18 16.72
CA LEU A 319 52.85 13.17 16.01
C LEU A 319 54.31 12.76 16.10
N SER A 320 55.09 12.96 15.06
CA SER A 320 56.54 12.97 15.08
C SER A 320 57.03 14.22 15.83
N ASP A 321 58.30 14.24 16.15
CA ASP A 321 58.88 15.39 16.86
C ASP A 321 58.82 16.67 16.01
N ASP A 322 59.05 16.56 14.72
CA ASP A 322 58.96 17.69 13.77
C ASP A 322 57.49 18.20 13.63
N GLU A 323 56.53 17.31 13.54
CA GLU A 323 55.08 17.69 13.49
C GLU A 323 54.65 18.37 14.79
N ARG A 324 55.13 17.88 15.93
CA ARG A 324 54.86 18.47 17.24
C ARG A 324 55.41 19.90 17.30
N GLU A 325 56.65 20.14 16.90
CA GLU A 325 57.26 21.48 16.88
C GLU A 325 56.43 22.46 16.01
N LEU A 326 55.96 22.00 14.82
CA LEU A 326 55.15 22.81 13.94
C LEU A 326 53.80 23.17 14.57
N ILE A 327 53.17 22.23 15.26
CA ILE A 327 51.87 22.46 15.92
C ILE A 327 52.04 23.37 17.16
N GLU A 328 53.13 23.20 17.93
CA GLU A 328 53.46 24.08 19.06
C GLU A 328 53.66 25.51 18.57
N ARG A 329 54.44 25.69 17.52
CA ARG A 329 54.68 27.00 16.92
C ARG A 329 53.38 27.63 16.34
N PHE A 330 52.48 26.83 15.76
CA PHE A 330 51.17 27.28 15.30
C PHE A 330 50.33 27.74 16.51
N GLY A 331 50.35 26.99 17.62
CA GLY A 331 49.64 27.32 18.85
C GLY A 331 50.13 28.67 19.44
N GLU A 332 51.46 28.88 19.50
CA GLU A 332 52.01 30.15 19.97
C GLU A 332 51.52 31.37 19.18
N MET A 333 51.26 31.24 17.89
CA MET A 333 50.74 32.33 17.06
C MET A 333 49.24 32.60 17.28
N HIS A 334 48.49 31.61 17.76
CA HIS A 334 47.04 31.69 17.90
C HIS A 334 46.55 31.74 19.36
N ASP A 335 47.37 31.37 20.34
CA ASP A 335 46.98 31.27 21.77
C ASP A 335 47.06 32.59 22.56
N THR A 336 47.13 33.73 21.90
CA THR A 336 47.35 35.01 22.57
C THR A 336 46.22 35.46 23.52
N ASP A 337 45.02 34.83 23.49
CA ASP A 337 43.89 35.24 24.33
C ASP A 337 42.94 34.10 24.77
N ALA A 338 43.37 32.87 24.83
CA ALA A 338 42.52 31.75 25.26
C ALA A 338 42.26 31.74 26.78
N GLN A 339 41.63 32.77 27.31
CA GLN A 339 40.93 32.71 28.60
C GLN A 339 39.62 31.94 28.42
N HIS A 340 39.66 30.67 28.83
CA HIS A 340 38.51 29.76 29.06
C HIS A 340 37.16 30.21 28.51
N VAL A 341 36.87 29.94 27.24
CA VAL A 341 35.55 30.12 26.65
C VAL A 341 34.72 28.91 27.04
N VAL A 342 33.91 29.05 28.07
CA VAL A 342 32.84 28.08 28.40
C VAL A 342 31.66 28.36 27.49
N VAL A 343 31.45 27.54 26.46
CA VAL A 343 30.22 27.61 25.64
C VAL A 343 29.07 27.08 26.48
N LYS A 344 28.18 27.96 26.92
CA LYS A 344 27.03 27.63 27.80
C LYS A 344 25.97 26.78 27.14
N SER A 345 25.91 26.69 25.82
CA SER A 345 24.99 25.83 25.08
C SER A 345 25.55 25.59 23.67
N ARG A 346 25.53 24.35 23.19
CA ARG A 346 25.67 24.07 21.77
C ARG A 346 24.57 24.86 21.06
N PRO A 347 24.86 25.70 20.05
CA PRO A 347 23.79 26.21 19.20
C PRO A 347 23.05 25.00 18.67
N SER A 348 21.74 24.93 18.92
CA SER A 348 20.92 23.93 18.30
C SER A 348 21.01 24.18 16.79
N SER A 349 21.82 23.38 16.08
CA SER A 349 21.66 23.25 14.64
C SER A 349 20.17 23.02 14.43
N GLY A 350 19.53 23.84 13.60
CA GLY A 350 18.08 23.84 13.37
C GLY A 350 17.57 22.57 12.70
N ALA A 351 17.93 21.42 13.25
CA ALA A 351 17.34 20.16 12.92
C ALA A 351 15.86 20.21 13.30
N LYS A 352 15.00 20.34 12.31
CA LYS A 352 13.57 20.08 12.45
C LYS A 352 13.44 18.77 13.21
N LYS A 353 12.83 18.82 14.42
CA LYS A 353 12.61 17.66 15.27
C LYS A 353 11.99 16.56 14.41
N GLY A 354 12.74 15.51 14.13
CA GLY A 354 12.28 14.38 13.37
C GLY A 354 11.07 13.73 14.05
N PHE A 355 10.23 13.11 13.29
CA PHE A 355 8.97 12.47 13.67
C PHE A 355 9.05 11.61 14.95
N PHE A 356 10.20 10.99 15.23
CA PHE A 356 10.45 10.19 16.43
C PHE A 356 10.51 10.96 17.76
N SER A 357 10.82 12.25 17.76
CA SER A 357 10.79 13.04 19.01
C SER A 357 9.37 13.42 19.42
N LYS A 358 8.47 13.57 18.43
CA LYS A 358 7.04 13.85 18.70
C LYS A 358 6.29 12.62 19.24
N LEU A 359 6.74 11.41 18.90
CA LEU A 359 6.12 10.18 19.40
C LEU A 359 6.46 9.91 20.87
N LYS A 360 7.62 10.36 21.34
CA LYS A 360 8.07 10.16 22.72
C LYS A 360 7.38 11.09 23.73
N ASP A 361 6.94 12.27 23.27
CA ASP A 361 6.21 13.24 24.09
C ASP A 361 4.69 12.94 24.15
N ALA A 362 4.16 12.12 23.24
CA ALA A 362 2.74 11.70 23.23
C ALA A 362 2.47 10.40 24.03
N LEU A 363 3.51 9.77 24.56
CA LEU A 363 3.44 8.53 25.37
C LEU A 363 3.87 8.74 26.84
N ARG A 364 3.83 10.00 27.30
CA ARG A 364 4.01 10.33 28.73
C ARG A 364 2.74 10.88 29.35
#